data_519d9ae75d7dd6f4fb7fab820bf9c307
#
_entry.id   519d9ae75d7dd6f4fb7fab820bf9c307
#
_cell.length_a   1.000
_cell.length_b   1.000
_cell.length_c   1.000
_cell.angle_alpha   90.00
_cell.angle_beta   90.00
_cell.angle_gamma   90.00
#
_symmetry.space_group_name_H-M   'P 1'
#
loop_
_entity.id
_entity.type
_entity.pdbx_description
1 polymer ?
#
loop_
_entity_poly.entity_id
_entity_poly.type
_entity_poly.pdbx_seq_one_letter_code
_entity_poly.pdbx_strand_id
1 'polypeptide(L)'
;KYESKLIGGKTISKFGDYSYYGLDTEIGCGLLQGHICINEVKGRIACFSYYAGAYEIADYRRHIIVRSEKLEDFSFDGKSGGQVLMGPESKLNFISTVSSENFIYSLYDGKDLKYYMMNRGDSPSGHNICIFDWNGNYVKCIKLDMPVTSISWNPDNKRLYVSVLVDGHYKIGAIKTE
;
A
#
# COMPACT_ATOMS: atom_id res chain seq x y z
N LYS A 1 3.83 -5.15 -16.01
CA LYS A 1 2.89 -6.26 -15.72
C LYS A 1 3.55 -7.20 -14.72
N TYR A 2 3.03 -7.23 -13.50
CA TYR A 2 3.41 -8.28 -12.58
C TYR A 2 2.79 -9.59 -13.07
N GLU A 3 3.62 -10.54 -13.44
CA GLU A 3 3.19 -11.91 -13.62
C GLU A 3 3.41 -12.63 -12.29
N SER A 4 2.34 -12.85 -11.53
CA SER A 4 2.44 -13.78 -10.41
C SER A 4 2.50 -15.20 -10.95
N LYS A 5 3.66 -15.84 -10.86
CA LYS A 5 3.77 -17.29 -11.07
C LYS A 5 3.52 -17.98 -9.75
N LEU A 6 2.42 -18.70 -9.63
CA LEU A 6 2.26 -19.68 -8.57
C LEU A 6 3.23 -20.86 -8.75
N ILE A 7 3.52 -21.53 -7.63
CA ILE A 7 4.17 -22.85 -7.61
C ILE A 7 3.47 -23.76 -8.63
N GLY A 8 4.18 -24.13 -9.69
CA GLY A 8 3.61 -24.87 -10.82
C GLY A 8 3.60 -24.12 -12.16
N GLY A 9 4.05 -22.86 -12.20
CA GLY A 9 4.31 -22.12 -13.45
C GLY A 9 3.07 -21.57 -14.17
N LYS A 10 1.89 -21.65 -13.57
CA LYS A 10 0.66 -21.09 -14.15
C LYS A 10 0.49 -19.65 -13.75
N THR A 11 0.41 -18.72 -14.71
CA THR A 11 0.05 -17.32 -14.44
C THR A 11 -1.39 -17.24 -14.00
N ILE A 12 -1.67 -16.69 -12.81
CA ILE A 12 -3.03 -16.57 -12.30
C ILE A 12 -3.69 -15.30 -12.80
N SER A 13 -2.96 -14.20 -12.81
CA SER A 13 -3.47 -12.93 -13.31
C SER A 13 -2.31 -11.95 -13.56
N LYS A 14 -2.56 -10.92 -14.37
CA LYS A 14 -1.61 -9.83 -14.62
C LYS A 14 -2.15 -8.60 -13.94
N PHE A 15 -1.36 -8.03 -13.03
CA PHE A 15 -1.65 -6.77 -12.36
C PHE A 15 -0.74 -5.66 -12.87
N GLY A 16 -1.20 -4.44 -12.73
CA GLY A 16 -0.45 -3.25 -13.08
C GLY A 16 -0.38 -3.04 -14.58
N ASP A 17 -1.28 -2.28 -15.12
CA ASP A 17 -1.09 -1.71 -16.46
C ASP A 17 -0.23 -0.45 -16.34
N TYR A 18 1.07 -0.60 -16.54
CA TYR A 18 2.01 0.53 -16.45
C TYR A 18 1.75 1.59 -17.54
N SER A 19 1.09 1.22 -18.62
CA SER A 19 0.69 2.17 -19.67
C SER A 19 -0.27 3.22 -19.15
N TYR A 20 -1.08 2.88 -18.15
CA TYR A 20 -2.00 3.80 -17.47
C TYR A 20 -1.25 4.99 -16.81
N TYR A 21 -0.01 4.78 -16.39
CA TYR A 21 0.83 5.81 -15.77
C TYR A 21 1.82 6.45 -16.76
N GLY A 22 1.78 6.08 -18.05
CA GLY A 22 2.77 6.53 -19.03
C GLY A 22 4.19 6.02 -18.74
N LEU A 23 4.32 4.93 -17.98
CA LEU A 23 5.60 4.38 -17.55
C LEU A 23 5.99 3.15 -18.35
N ASP A 24 7.29 2.98 -18.58
CA ASP A 24 7.79 1.68 -19.01
C ASP A 24 7.77 0.65 -17.87
N THR A 25 7.95 -0.62 -18.22
CA THR A 25 7.84 -1.73 -17.27
C THR A 25 8.83 -1.63 -16.11
N GLU A 26 10.05 -1.13 -16.35
CA GLU A 26 11.08 -1.05 -15.31
C GLU A 26 10.76 0.02 -14.28
N ILE A 27 10.35 1.20 -14.76
CA ILE A 27 9.91 2.30 -13.88
C ILE A 27 8.67 1.87 -13.09
N GLY A 28 7.69 1.27 -13.78
CA GLY A 28 6.47 0.79 -13.14
C GLY A 28 6.73 -0.20 -12.02
N CYS A 29 7.64 -1.16 -12.21
CA CYS A 29 8.02 -2.13 -11.18
C CYS A 29 8.56 -1.46 -9.91
N GLY A 30 9.40 -0.43 -10.05
CA GLY A 30 9.95 0.29 -8.91
C GLY A 30 8.91 1.12 -8.15
N LEU A 31 8.09 1.86 -8.89
CA LEU A 31 7.11 2.79 -8.30
C LEU A 31 5.88 2.08 -7.71
N LEU A 32 5.50 0.94 -8.28
CA LEU A 32 4.33 0.19 -7.83
C LEU A 32 4.65 -0.87 -6.76
N GLN A 33 5.86 -0.86 -6.20
CA GLN A 33 6.15 -1.66 -5.00
C GLN A 33 5.16 -1.32 -3.90
N GLY A 34 4.68 -2.34 -3.19
CA GLY A 34 3.67 -2.12 -2.16
C GLY A 34 3.21 -3.39 -1.45
N HIS A 35 2.08 -3.28 -0.82
CA HIS A 35 1.46 -4.33 -0.02
C HIS A 35 0.39 -5.05 -0.82
N ILE A 36 0.36 -6.38 -0.69
CA ILE A 36 -0.64 -7.23 -1.33
C ILE A 36 -1.53 -7.85 -0.25
N CYS A 37 -2.85 -7.74 -0.45
CA CYS A 37 -3.86 -8.38 0.36
C CYS A 37 -4.69 -9.34 -0.52
N ILE A 38 -5.07 -10.49 0.03
CA ILE A 38 -5.87 -11.49 -0.67
C ILE A 38 -7.12 -11.79 0.15
N ASN A 39 -8.27 -11.81 -0.51
CA ASN A 39 -9.52 -12.30 0.03
C ASN A 39 -9.99 -13.50 -0.79
N GLU A 40 -9.74 -14.69 -0.26
CA GLU A 40 -10.09 -15.92 -0.94
C GLU A 40 -11.61 -16.10 -1.07
N VAL A 41 -12.38 -15.69 -0.07
CA VAL A 41 -13.85 -15.82 -0.08
C VAL A 41 -14.45 -15.00 -1.23
N LYS A 42 -14.02 -13.75 -1.38
CA LYS A 42 -14.50 -12.86 -2.44
C LYS A 42 -13.78 -13.05 -3.78
N GLY A 43 -12.70 -13.84 -3.83
CA GLY A 43 -11.87 -13.98 -5.03
C GLY A 43 -11.17 -12.68 -5.42
N ARG A 44 -10.76 -11.87 -4.44
CA ARG A 44 -10.15 -10.56 -4.65
C ARG A 44 -8.69 -10.55 -4.23
N ILE A 45 -7.91 -9.78 -4.98
CA ILE A 45 -6.54 -9.39 -4.62
C ILE A 45 -6.46 -7.88 -4.74
N ALA A 46 -5.79 -7.26 -3.76
CA ALA A 46 -5.56 -5.82 -3.72
C ALA A 46 -4.07 -5.53 -3.61
N CYS A 47 -3.59 -4.54 -4.35
CA CYS A 47 -2.23 -4.04 -4.28
C CYS A 47 -2.26 -2.54 -3.98
N PHE A 48 -1.56 -2.11 -2.93
CA PHE A 48 -1.44 -0.72 -2.50
C PHE A 48 0.01 -0.28 -2.59
N SER A 49 0.29 0.70 -3.44
CA SER A 49 1.65 1.13 -3.74
C SER A 49 2.23 1.99 -2.61
N TYR A 50 3.50 1.72 -2.30
CA TYR A 50 4.26 2.47 -1.32
C TYR A 50 4.64 3.87 -1.84
N TYR A 51 5.04 3.99 -3.10
CA TYR A 51 5.54 5.26 -3.67
C TYR A 51 4.52 5.98 -4.58
N ALA A 52 3.78 5.23 -5.37
CA ALA A 52 2.95 5.85 -6.40
C ALA A 52 1.60 6.40 -5.90
N GLY A 53 1.26 6.20 -4.62
CA GLY A 53 -0.05 6.60 -4.11
C GLY A 53 -1.22 5.99 -4.87
N ALA A 54 -0.99 4.81 -5.43
CA ALA A 54 -1.95 4.10 -6.27
C ALA A 54 -2.40 2.80 -5.60
N TYR A 55 -3.60 2.36 -5.92
CA TYR A 55 -4.05 1.02 -5.56
C TYR A 55 -4.83 0.38 -6.69
N GLU A 56 -4.76 -0.94 -6.72
CA GLU A 56 -5.48 -1.77 -7.68
C GLU A 56 -6.15 -2.94 -6.97
N ILE A 57 -7.39 -3.20 -7.31
CA ILE A 57 -8.14 -4.37 -6.84
C ILE A 57 -8.59 -5.17 -8.05
N ALA A 58 -8.33 -6.47 -8.04
CA ALA A 58 -8.72 -7.37 -9.10
C ALA A 58 -9.50 -8.57 -8.60
N ASP A 59 -10.36 -9.09 -9.46
CA ASP A 59 -10.96 -10.39 -9.32
C ASP A 59 -10.03 -11.42 -9.99
N TYR A 60 -9.29 -12.18 -9.20
CA TYR A 60 -8.33 -13.12 -9.74
C TYR A 60 -8.99 -14.39 -10.30
N ARG A 61 -10.26 -14.67 -9.96
CA ARG A 61 -11.03 -15.80 -10.52
C ARG A 61 -11.53 -15.49 -11.92
N ARG A 62 -11.93 -14.22 -12.14
CA ARG A 62 -12.43 -13.73 -13.43
C ARG A 62 -11.34 -13.09 -14.29
N HIS A 63 -10.14 -12.85 -13.75
CA HIS A 63 -9.03 -12.16 -14.42
C HIS A 63 -9.37 -10.75 -14.88
N ILE A 64 -10.10 -9.99 -14.07
CA ILE A 64 -10.49 -8.61 -14.37
C ILE A 64 -10.03 -7.65 -13.28
N ILE A 65 -9.68 -6.43 -13.68
CA ILE A 65 -9.47 -5.32 -12.76
C ILE A 65 -10.85 -4.79 -12.33
N VAL A 66 -11.07 -4.74 -11.02
CA VAL A 66 -12.29 -4.23 -10.41
C VAL A 66 -12.18 -2.73 -10.20
N ARG A 67 -11.02 -2.29 -9.71
CA ARG A 67 -10.73 -0.89 -9.44
C ARG A 67 -9.24 -0.63 -9.63
N SER A 68 -8.91 0.49 -10.24
CA SER A 68 -7.56 1.02 -10.32
C SER A 68 -7.63 2.53 -10.11
N GLU A 69 -6.95 3.04 -9.10
CA GLU A 69 -6.99 4.45 -8.73
C GLU A 69 -5.59 4.96 -8.41
N LYS A 70 -5.36 6.23 -8.78
CA LYS A 70 -4.19 7.00 -8.44
C LYS A 70 -4.62 8.21 -7.64
N LEU A 71 -4.13 8.35 -6.39
CA LEU A 71 -4.52 9.44 -5.50
C LEU A 71 -3.88 10.76 -5.88
N GLU A 72 -2.65 10.70 -6.40
CA GLU A 72 -1.87 11.88 -6.78
C GLU A 72 -0.86 11.53 -7.87
N ASP A 73 -0.32 12.56 -8.52
CA ASP A 73 0.81 12.38 -9.41
C ASP A 73 2.07 12.08 -8.59
N PHE A 74 2.85 11.11 -9.05
CA PHE A 74 4.13 10.78 -8.44
C PHE A 74 5.26 11.39 -9.27
N SER A 75 6.37 11.68 -8.61
CA SER A 75 7.59 12.17 -9.25
C SER A 75 8.73 11.16 -9.06
N PHE A 76 9.63 11.12 -10.05
CA PHE A 76 10.89 10.39 -9.97
C PHE A 76 11.93 11.16 -10.77
N ASP A 77 13.21 11.08 -10.34
CA ASP A 77 14.30 11.86 -10.95
C ASP A 77 14.93 11.17 -12.15
N GLY A 78 14.51 9.95 -12.49
CA GLY A 78 15.02 9.21 -13.64
C GLY A 78 15.45 7.79 -13.31
N LYS A 79 16.32 7.24 -14.15
CA LYS A 79 16.85 5.88 -14.01
C LYS A 79 18.38 5.91 -13.92
N SER A 80 18.94 5.05 -13.09
CA SER A 80 20.36 4.77 -13.06
C SER A 80 20.59 3.29 -12.78
N GLY A 81 21.32 2.62 -13.68
CA GLY A 81 21.66 1.21 -13.52
C GLY A 81 20.46 0.26 -13.41
N GLY A 82 19.35 0.56 -14.10
CA GLY A 82 18.10 -0.23 -14.04
C GLY A 82 17.26 0.03 -12.78
N GLN A 83 17.62 1.01 -11.96
CA GLN A 83 16.85 1.41 -10.79
C GLN A 83 16.12 2.73 -11.02
N VAL A 84 14.93 2.86 -10.47
CA VAL A 84 14.20 4.12 -10.44
C VAL A 84 14.79 4.99 -9.32
N LEU A 85 15.18 6.21 -9.67
CA LEU A 85 15.65 7.20 -8.72
C LEU A 85 14.45 8.02 -8.24
N MET A 86 14.15 7.89 -6.96
CA MET A 86 13.09 8.67 -6.32
C MET A 86 13.62 10.06 -5.99
N GLY A 87 12.94 11.09 -6.48
CA GLY A 87 13.27 12.47 -6.14
C GLY A 87 12.91 12.84 -4.70
N PRO A 88 13.48 13.92 -4.17
CA PRO A 88 13.18 14.39 -2.81
C PRO A 88 11.69 14.74 -2.61
N GLU A 89 11.00 15.11 -3.67
CA GLU A 89 9.54 15.42 -3.66
C GLU A 89 8.65 14.17 -3.82
N SER A 90 9.24 13.00 -4.05
CA SER A 90 8.48 11.74 -4.08
C SER A 90 7.93 11.42 -2.70
N LYS A 91 6.67 11.01 -2.62
CA LYS A 91 6.00 10.73 -1.36
C LYS A 91 6.01 9.26 -0.99
N LEU A 92 5.99 9.01 0.32
CA LEU A 92 5.63 7.72 0.87
C LEU A 92 4.11 7.71 1.10
N ASN A 93 3.43 6.76 0.53
CA ASN A 93 1.97 6.71 0.55
C ASN A 93 1.44 5.61 1.45
N PHE A 94 1.17 4.43 0.91
CA PHE A 94 0.61 3.32 1.67
C PHE A 94 1.73 2.48 2.30
N ILE A 95 2.16 2.85 3.50
CA ILE A 95 3.34 2.27 4.17
C ILE A 95 3.07 0.94 4.87
N SER A 96 1.82 0.60 5.10
CA SER A 96 1.41 -0.70 5.65
C SER A 96 -0.04 -0.96 5.30
N THR A 97 -0.35 -2.14 4.76
CA THR A 97 -1.71 -2.50 4.37
C THR A 97 -2.03 -3.92 4.83
N VAL A 98 -3.19 -4.08 5.44
CA VAL A 98 -3.74 -5.37 5.89
C VAL A 98 -5.22 -5.45 5.56
N SER A 99 -5.80 -6.63 5.64
CA SER A 99 -7.22 -6.79 5.33
C SER A 99 -7.95 -7.70 6.30
N SER A 100 -9.25 -7.45 6.41
CA SER A 100 -10.25 -8.34 6.97
C SER A 100 -11.08 -8.98 5.85
N GLU A 101 -12.07 -9.78 6.22
CA GLU A 101 -13.05 -10.31 5.28
C GLU A 101 -13.80 -9.20 4.53
N ASN A 102 -14.11 -8.09 5.19
CA ASN A 102 -14.94 -7.04 4.63
C ASN A 102 -14.18 -5.82 4.14
N PHE A 103 -13.02 -5.51 4.75
CA PHE A 103 -12.32 -4.25 4.52
C PHE A 103 -10.82 -4.44 4.32
N ILE A 104 -10.23 -3.46 3.65
CA ILE A 104 -8.80 -3.25 3.52
C ILE A 104 -8.45 -2.01 4.34
N TYR A 105 -7.45 -2.13 5.19
CA TYR A 105 -6.93 -1.05 6.04
C TYR A 105 -5.55 -0.68 5.54
N SER A 106 -5.35 0.57 5.17
CA SER A 106 -4.08 1.02 4.64
C SER A 106 -3.58 2.24 5.40
N LEU A 107 -2.43 2.11 6.03
CA LEU A 107 -1.76 3.18 6.74
C LEU A 107 -1.13 4.13 5.74
N TYR A 108 -1.59 5.38 5.73
CA TYR A 108 -1.15 6.41 4.81
C TYR A 108 -0.22 7.39 5.52
N ASP A 109 0.97 7.61 4.95
CA ASP A 109 1.96 8.57 5.43
C ASP A 109 1.79 9.94 4.75
N GLY A 110 2.00 10.01 3.44
CA GLY A 110 1.85 11.23 2.62
C GLY A 110 3.00 12.23 2.72
N LYS A 111 4.06 11.92 3.48
CA LYS A 111 5.24 12.78 3.56
C LYS A 111 6.19 12.53 2.38
N ASP A 112 6.89 13.56 1.96
CA ASP A 112 7.92 13.45 0.92
C ASP A 112 9.23 12.85 1.46
N LEU A 113 10.07 12.35 0.55
CA LEU A 113 11.37 11.79 0.91
C LEU A 113 12.30 12.84 1.51
N LYS A 114 12.16 14.11 1.12
CA LYS A 114 12.92 15.22 1.67
C LYS A 114 12.72 15.34 3.18
N TYR A 115 11.50 15.12 3.67
CA TYR A 115 11.24 15.09 5.12
C TYR A 115 12.16 14.06 5.82
N TYR A 116 12.24 12.83 5.30
CA TYR A 116 13.06 11.76 5.89
C TYR A 116 14.56 11.99 5.72
N MET A 117 14.97 12.65 4.62
CA MET A 117 16.37 13.05 4.42
C MET A 117 16.83 14.10 5.43
N MET A 118 15.95 15.03 5.81
CA MET A 118 16.23 16.08 6.78
C MET A 118 16.11 15.60 8.23
N ASN A 119 15.20 14.68 8.51
CA ASN A 119 14.94 14.14 9.83
C ASN A 119 15.51 12.71 9.93
N ARG A 120 16.84 12.60 9.83
CA ARG A 120 17.55 11.33 9.90
C ARG A 120 17.25 10.62 11.22
N GLY A 121 16.72 9.42 11.12
CA GLY A 121 16.30 8.62 12.28
C GLY A 121 14.77 8.45 12.41
N ASP A 122 13.99 9.29 11.74
CA ASP A 122 12.55 9.05 11.66
C ASP A 122 12.25 7.85 10.78
N SER A 123 11.42 6.96 11.27
CA SER A 123 10.87 5.86 10.46
C SER A 123 9.61 6.32 9.75
N PRO A 124 9.31 5.78 8.55
CA PRO A 124 8.02 6.00 7.90
C PRO A 124 6.87 5.73 8.85
N SER A 125 5.99 6.70 9.01
CA SER A 125 4.88 6.62 9.97
C SER A 125 3.72 7.50 9.54
N GLY A 126 2.50 7.00 9.71
CA GLY A 126 1.29 7.69 9.31
C GLY A 126 0.35 7.96 10.47
N HIS A 127 -0.47 8.99 10.31
CA HIS A 127 -1.54 9.35 11.23
C HIS A 127 -2.93 8.94 10.72
N ASN A 128 -3.00 8.40 9.51
CA ASN A 128 -4.25 8.11 8.85
C ASN A 128 -4.31 6.64 8.43
N ILE A 129 -5.35 5.93 8.87
CA ILE A 129 -5.66 4.60 8.36
C ILE A 129 -6.87 4.74 7.44
N CYS A 130 -6.63 4.67 6.14
CA CYS A 130 -7.66 4.67 5.11
C CYS A 130 -8.31 3.29 5.03
N ILE A 131 -9.63 3.23 5.01
CA ILE A 131 -10.40 2.00 4.93
C ILE A 131 -11.11 1.94 3.58
N PHE A 132 -10.96 0.83 2.89
CA PHE A 132 -11.58 0.54 1.61
C PHE A 132 -12.40 -0.76 1.71
N ASP A 133 -13.45 -0.86 0.92
CA ASP A 133 -14.11 -2.14 0.67
C ASP A 133 -13.36 -2.95 -0.42
N TRP A 134 -13.74 -4.20 -0.62
CA TRP A 134 -13.13 -5.06 -1.64
C TRP A 134 -13.58 -4.76 -3.08
N ASN A 135 -14.40 -3.72 -3.29
CA ASN A 135 -14.67 -3.14 -4.60
C ASN A 135 -13.81 -1.88 -4.87
N GLY A 136 -12.97 -1.50 -3.90
CA GLY A 136 -12.10 -0.34 -3.99
C GLY A 136 -12.77 0.98 -3.64
N ASN A 137 -13.97 0.96 -3.07
CA ASN A 137 -14.58 2.20 -2.60
C ASN A 137 -13.94 2.62 -1.28
N TYR A 138 -13.57 3.88 -1.19
CA TYR A 138 -13.18 4.50 0.07
C TYR A 138 -14.36 4.55 1.03
N VAL A 139 -14.18 4.06 2.24
CA VAL A 139 -15.23 3.98 3.27
C VAL A 139 -15.09 5.09 4.29
N LYS A 140 -13.95 5.17 4.94
CA LYS A 140 -13.63 6.19 5.96
C LYS A 140 -12.13 6.25 6.24
N CYS A 141 -11.73 7.26 7.01
CA CYS A 141 -10.38 7.35 7.57
C CYS A 141 -10.44 7.38 9.10
N ILE A 142 -9.58 6.61 9.73
CA ILE A 142 -9.30 6.71 11.17
C ILE A 142 -8.09 7.62 11.33
N LYS A 143 -8.29 8.77 11.97
CA LYS A 143 -7.18 9.64 12.38
C LYS A 143 -6.64 9.18 13.73
N LEU A 144 -5.32 9.15 13.83
CA LEU A 144 -4.59 8.72 15.02
C LEU A 144 -3.90 9.90 15.67
N ASP A 145 -3.92 9.93 17.00
CA ASP A 145 -3.29 11.01 17.77
C ASP A 145 -1.76 10.94 17.74
N MET A 146 -1.22 9.78 17.44
CA MET A 146 0.22 9.54 17.33
C MET A 146 0.60 8.82 16.04
N PRO A 147 1.85 9.00 15.56
CA PRO A 147 2.30 8.34 14.34
C PRO A 147 2.44 6.83 14.55
N VAL A 148 1.92 6.07 13.61
CA VAL A 148 1.95 4.61 13.57
C VAL A 148 2.92 4.16 12.47
N THR A 149 3.75 3.18 12.77
CA THR A 149 4.75 2.66 11.83
C THR A 149 4.27 1.43 11.06
N SER A 150 3.35 0.65 11.62
CA SER A 150 2.76 -0.51 10.95
C SER A 150 1.41 -0.87 11.56
N ILE A 151 0.63 -1.62 10.79
CA ILE A 151 -0.68 -2.14 11.21
C ILE A 151 -0.75 -3.64 10.98
N SER A 152 -1.56 -4.33 11.79
CA SER A 152 -1.82 -5.76 11.66
C SER A 152 -3.28 -6.06 12.04
N TRP A 153 -3.92 -6.94 11.29
CA TRP A 153 -5.29 -7.38 11.58
C TRP A 153 -5.30 -8.71 12.31
N ASN A 154 -6.07 -8.80 13.38
CA ASN A 154 -6.32 -10.06 14.06
C ASN A 154 -7.79 -10.49 13.83
N PRO A 155 -8.01 -11.60 13.10
CA PRO A 155 -9.35 -12.07 12.77
C PRO A 155 -10.13 -12.62 13.97
N ASP A 156 -9.44 -13.18 14.99
CA ASP A 156 -10.10 -13.82 16.12
C ASP A 156 -10.85 -12.84 17.02
N ASN A 157 -10.25 -11.69 17.28
CA ASN A 157 -10.84 -10.65 18.12
C ASN A 157 -11.33 -9.42 17.32
N LYS A 158 -11.21 -9.44 15.99
CA LYS A 158 -11.64 -8.38 15.06
C LYS A 158 -11.06 -7.00 15.41
N ARG A 159 -9.77 -6.97 15.75
CA ARG A 159 -9.05 -5.75 16.12
C ARG A 159 -7.92 -5.46 15.15
N LEU A 160 -7.72 -4.19 14.91
CA LEU A 160 -6.54 -3.67 14.22
C LEU A 160 -5.49 -3.32 15.28
N TYR A 161 -4.35 -3.97 15.22
CA TYR A 161 -3.19 -3.66 16.04
C TYR A 161 -2.30 -2.67 15.31
N VAL A 162 -1.69 -1.77 16.06
CA VAL A 162 -0.81 -0.72 15.55
C VAL A 162 0.51 -0.74 16.31
N SER A 163 1.60 -0.51 15.60
CA SER A 163 2.92 -0.32 16.19
C SER A 163 3.26 1.17 16.17
N VAL A 164 3.64 1.71 17.32
CA VAL A 164 4.04 3.10 17.50
C VAL A 164 5.44 3.15 18.09
N LEU A 165 6.24 4.14 17.70
CA LEU A 165 7.55 4.40 18.30
C LEU A 165 7.42 5.54 19.30
N VAL A 166 7.66 5.25 20.59
CA VAL A 166 7.58 6.21 21.69
C VAL A 166 8.86 6.16 22.51
N ASP A 167 9.57 7.26 22.60
CA ASP A 167 10.84 7.36 23.34
C ASP A 167 11.88 6.30 22.92
N GLY A 168 11.99 6.04 21.61
CA GLY A 168 12.91 5.04 21.05
C GLY A 168 12.48 3.57 21.26
N HIS A 169 11.29 3.32 21.81
CA HIS A 169 10.76 1.97 22.04
C HIS A 169 9.48 1.73 21.26
N TYR A 170 9.36 0.55 20.64
CA TYR A 170 8.12 0.13 20.01
C TYR A 170 7.08 -0.27 21.07
N LYS A 171 5.89 0.30 20.93
CA LYS A 171 4.71 -0.08 21.71
C LYS A 171 3.62 -0.56 20.77
N ILE A 172 2.78 -1.47 21.26
CA ILE A 172 1.65 -2.00 20.50
C ILE A 172 0.36 -1.46 21.11
N GLY A 173 -0.45 -0.87 20.28
CA GLY A 173 -1.82 -0.45 20.59
C GLY A 173 -2.84 -1.30 19.84
N ALA A 174 -4.10 -1.20 20.23
CA ALA A 174 -5.21 -1.81 19.52
C ALA A 174 -6.31 -0.79 19.24
N ILE A 175 -6.83 -0.82 18.02
CA ILE A 175 -7.92 0.05 17.57
C ILE A 175 -9.15 -0.81 17.35
N LYS A 176 -10.28 -0.35 17.86
CA LYS A 176 -11.57 -0.92 17.54
C LYS A 176 -12.05 -0.31 16.22
N THR A 177 -12.36 -1.15 15.25
CA THR A 177 -12.69 -0.69 13.87
C THR A 177 -14.19 -0.60 13.61
N GLU A 178 -15.00 -1.13 14.51
CA GLU A 178 -16.47 -1.08 14.46
C GLU A 178 -17.03 -0.10 15.50
#